data_d31d2b24b95ac82f1af0fec6eb1f0daf
#
_entry.id   d31d2b24b95ac82f1af0fec6eb1f0daf
#
_cell.length_a   1.000
_cell.length_b   1.000
_cell.length_c   1.000
_cell.angle_alpha   90.00
_cell.angle_beta   90.00
_cell.angle_gamma   90.00
#
_symmetry.space_group_name_H-M   'P 1'
#
loop_
_entity.id
_entity.type
_entity.pdbx_description
1 polymer ?
#
loop_
_entity_poly.entity_id
_entity_poly.type
_entity_poly.pdbx_seq_one_letter_code
_entity_poly.pdbx_strand_id
1 'polypeptide(L)'
;MIRPVALPATVGRPPSLWPAPASMAPSPRNGVGRAGEVTEMTQTIIKNYMKMPNFKRVAIALTALLLTATSASAKYEPTEDNLQARKEFRDMGFGVFLHWGLYSMLATGEWTMTNKNLNYHEYEKLAKGFYPAEFDAAKWVSAIKASGAKYICFTTRHHEGFSMFKTKYSNYNIVDGTPFKRDILKELADECHRQGIALHLYYSHLDWYREDYPWGRTGRGTGRPSAKGDWKSYYQFMNNQLTELLTNYGKIGAIWFDGWWDHKEDPNFDWQLPEQYALIHGLQPACLVGNNHHVTPFDGEDMQIFERDLPGENTAGLSGQDISRLPLETCETMNGMWGYKITDQNYKNKKTLVQYLVRAAGKNANLLMNIGPQPDGNLPEVAVSRLAEMGEWMKTYGETIYGCRAGIVAPHNWGVTTQKGNKLYVHILDLKDKGLFLPTGNKKIKSAVDFVTRRPVKIAKSGDGITLLLNEVPTEIDKVIELELK
;
A
#
# COMPACT_ATOMS: atom_id res chain seq x y z
N MET A 1 -55.80 -15.37 18.48
CA MET A 1 -54.62 -15.97 19.15
C MET A 1 -53.74 -16.59 18.07
N ILE A 2 -52.73 -15.89 17.66
CA ILE A 2 -51.70 -16.36 16.70
C ILE A 2 -50.36 -16.28 17.44
N ARG A 3 -49.71 -17.42 17.64
CA ARG A 3 -48.41 -17.50 18.29
C ARG A 3 -47.30 -17.03 17.34
N PRO A 4 -46.27 -16.33 17.79
CA PRO A 4 -45.14 -15.97 16.97
C PRO A 4 -44.18 -17.17 16.76
N VAL A 5 -43.78 -17.38 15.52
CA VAL A 5 -42.75 -18.35 15.10
C VAL A 5 -41.38 -17.69 15.34
N ALA A 6 -40.55 -18.35 16.12
CA ALA A 6 -39.17 -17.94 16.35
C ALA A 6 -38.32 -18.23 15.11
N LEU A 7 -37.56 -17.23 14.64
CA LEU A 7 -36.51 -17.38 13.64
C LEU A 7 -35.21 -17.86 14.32
N PRO A 8 -34.47 -18.77 13.73
CA PRO A 8 -33.18 -19.18 14.28
C PRO A 8 -32.10 -18.14 13.94
N ALA A 9 -31.41 -17.66 14.98
CA ALA A 9 -30.18 -16.89 14.88
C ALA A 9 -29.03 -17.85 14.60
N THR A 10 -28.37 -17.72 13.46
CA THR A 10 -26.93 -17.90 13.26
C THR A 10 -26.57 -17.49 11.83
N VAL A 11 -26.19 -16.25 11.66
CA VAL A 11 -25.47 -15.83 10.45
C VAL A 11 -24.01 -16.25 10.67
N GLY A 12 -23.62 -17.36 10.05
CA GLY A 12 -22.22 -17.82 10.01
C GLY A 12 -21.35 -16.77 9.31
N ARG A 13 -20.18 -16.53 9.91
CA ARG A 13 -19.12 -15.74 9.26
C ARG A 13 -18.78 -16.35 7.89
N PRO A 14 -18.51 -15.53 6.86
CA PRO A 14 -17.98 -16.07 5.61
C PRO A 14 -16.61 -16.70 5.88
N PRO A 15 -16.24 -17.80 5.19
CA PRO A 15 -14.96 -18.46 5.39
C PRO A 15 -13.83 -17.50 5.01
N SER A 16 -12.80 -17.41 5.87
CA SER A 16 -11.56 -16.73 5.56
C SER A 16 -10.90 -17.45 4.39
N LEU A 17 -10.48 -16.72 3.36
CA LEU A 17 -9.81 -17.24 2.16
C LEU A 17 -8.38 -17.76 2.42
N TRP A 18 -7.94 -17.86 3.69
CA TRP A 18 -6.61 -18.30 4.07
C TRP A 18 -6.65 -19.44 5.07
N PRO A 19 -5.94 -20.56 4.82
CA PRO A 19 -5.77 -21.61 5.82
C PRO A 19 -4.88 -21.11 6.97
N ALA A 20 -5.26 -21.44 8.20
CA ALA A 20 -4.50 -21.16 9.41
C ALA A 20 -3.13 -21.87 9.40
N PRO A 21 -2.07 -21.27 9.96
CA PRO A 21 -0.76 -21.90 10.02
C PRO A 21 -0.75 -23.08 11.00
N ALA A 22 -0.23 -24.22 10.55
CA ALA A 22 0.01 -25.38 11.39
C ALA A 22 1.18 -25.12 12.35
N SER A 23 1.02 -25.46 13.62
CA SER A 23 2.06 -25.37 14.64
C SER A 23 3.18 -26.38 14.35
N MET A 24 4.44 -25.92 14.21
CA MET A 24 5.60 -26.79 14.10
C MET A 24 6.36 -26.88 15.43
N ALA A 25 6.62 -28.12 15.83
CA ALA A 25 7.55 -28.47 16.89
C ALA A 25 9.01 -28.39 16.38
N PRO A 26 10.02 -28.13 17.25
CA PRO A 26 11.40 -27.97 16.81
C PRO A 26 12.09 -29.30 16.50
N SER A 27 12.86 -29.38 15.40
CA SER A 27 13.70 -30.50 15.04
C SER A 27 15.18 -30.23 15.40
N PRO A 28 15.99 -31.29 15.63
CA PRO A 28 17.29 -31.19 16.27
C PRO A 28 18.43 -30.77 15.33
N ARG A 29 19.42 -30.08 15.90
CA ARG A 29 20.69 -29.73 15.27
C ARG A 29 21.57 -30.97 15.06
N ASN A 30 22.14 -31.15 13.89
CA ASN A 30 23.37 -31.90 13.69
C ASN A 30 24.06 -31.43 12.39
N GLY A 31 25.37 -31.23 12.45
CA GLY A 31 26.21 -31.11 11.29
C GLY A 31 27.48 -30.31 11.48
N VAL A 32 28.42 -30.83 12.25
CA VAL A 32 29.84 -30.42 12.24
C VAL A 32 30.55 -31.12 11.06
N GLY A 33 31.19 -30.37 10.19
CA GLY A 33 32.08 -30.95 9.18
C GLY A 33 32.54 -29.96 8.11
N ARG A 34 33.77 -29.55 8.16
CA ARG A 34 34.67 -28.99 7.12
C ARG A 34 35.46 -27.74 7.53
N ALA A 35 36.15 -27.82 8.64
CA ALA A 35 37.17 -26.81 8.98
C ALA A 35 38.61 -27.17 8.51
N GLY A 36 38.84 -28.40 8.03
CA GLY A 36 40.20 -28.89 7.70
C GLY A 36 40.70 -28.53 6.29
N GLU A 37 39.84 -28.55 5.27
CA GLU A 37 40.24 -28.33 3.87
C GLU A 37 40.56 -26.88 3.51
N VAL A 38 39.94 -25.91 4.20
CA VAL A 38 40.17 -24.48 3.98
C VAL A 38 41.56 -24.05 4.46
N THR A 39 42.12 -24.74 5.45
CA THR A 39 43.41 -24.38 6.07
C THR A 39 44.61 -24.71 5.17
N GLU A 40 44.59 -25.84 4.45
CA GLU A 40 45.71 -26.27 3.59
C GLU A 40 45.80 -25.43 2.30
N MET A 41 44.63 -25.13 1.69
CA MET A 41 44.56 -24.28 0.51
C MET A 41 44.98 -22.84 0.81
N THR A 42 44.63 -22.32 1.97
CA THR A 42 44.98 -20.98 2.43
C THR A 42 46.50 -20.88 2.73
N GLN A 43 47.09 -21.91 3.33
CA GLN A 43 48.55 -21.95 3.58
C GLN A 43 49.35 -22.03 2.28
N THR A 44 48.87 -22.74 1.27
CA THR A 44 49.51 -22.83 -0.05
C THR A 44 49.48 -21.51 -0.80
N ILE A 45 48.36 -20.79 -0.73
CA ILE A 45 48.22 -19.45 -1.32
C ILE A 45 49.16 -18.44 -0.65
N ILE A 46 49.23 -18.46 0.68
CA ILE A 46 50.16 -17.59 1.45
C ILE A 46 51.63 -17.88 1.11
N LYS A 47 52.04 -19.15 1.00
CA LYS A 47 53.40 -19.55 0.62
C LYS A 47 53.76 -19.07 -0.79
N ASN A 48 52.88 -19.16 -1.74
CA ASN A 48 53.08 -18.70 -3.11
C ASN A 48 53.14 -17.17 -3.20
N TYR A 49 52.28 -16.47 -2.44
CA TYR A 49 52.31 -15.01 -2.31
C TYR A 49 53.65 -14.49 -1.75
N MET A 50 54.20 -15.16 -0.76
CA MET A 50 55.47 -14.78 -0.13
C MET A 50 56.67 -14.94 -1.06
N LYS A 51 56.60 -15.74 -2.13
CA LYS A 51 57.63 -15.94 -3.14
C LYS A 51 57.59 -14.98 -4.33
N MET A 52 56.58 -14.11 -4.40
CA MET A 52 56.45 -13.15 -5.52
C MET A 52 57.33 -11.90 -5.31
N PRO A 53 57.81 -11.23 -6.39
CA PRO A 53 58.48 -9.94 -6.28
C PRO A 53 57.55 -8.87 -5.69
N ASN A 54 58.11 -7.93 -4.92
CA ASN A 54 57.33 -6.90 -4.20
C ASN A 54 56.33 -6.14 -5.07
N PHE A 55 56.67 -5.86 -6.33
CA PHE A 55 55.75 -5.18 -7.26
C PHE A 55 54.48 -6.00 -7.55
N LYS A 56 54.62 -7.33 -7.73
CA LYS A 56 53.45 -8.21 -7.92
C LYS A 56 52.63 -8.39 -6.65
N ARG A 57 53.27 -8.34 -5.47
CA ARG A 57 52.57 -8.41 -4.17
C ARG A 57 51.70 -7.17 -3.93
N VAL A 58 52.21 -5.97 -4.28
CA VAL A 58 51.44 -4.72 -4.18
C VAL A 58 50.27 -4.70 -5.16
N ALA A 59 50.45 -5.19 -6.39
CA ALA A 59 49.38 -5.28 -7.36
C ALA A 59 48.30 -6.26 -6.93
N ILE A 60 48.64 -7.44 -6.41
CA ILE A 60 47.68 -8.43 -5.90
C ILE A 60 46.98 -7.93 -4.63
N ALA A 61 47.68 -7.23 -3.73
CA ALA A 61 47.09 -6.63 -2.55
C ALA A 61 46.14 -5.51 -2.90
N LEU A 62 46.46 -4.67 -3.89
CA LEU A 62 45.53 -3.63 -4.42
C LEU A 62 44.31 -4.24 -5.11
N THR A 63 44.47 -5.30 -5.88
CA THR A 63 43.39 -6.01 -6.53
C THR A 63 42.50 -6.75 -5.52
N ALA A 64 43.10 -7.35 -4.49
CA ALA A 64 42.34 -7.96 -3.39
C ALA A 64 41.63 -6.91 -2.54
N LEU A 65 42.25 -5.73 -2.29
CA LEU A 65 41.60 -4.62 -1.60
C LEU A 65 40.43 -4.04 -2.42
N LEU A 66 40.56 -3.97 -3.75
CA LEU A 66 39.50 -3.59 -4.68
C LEU A 66 38.37 -4.66 -4.79
N LEU A 67 38.74 -5.97 -4.64
CA LEU A 67 37.76 -7.06 -4.66
C LEU A 67 37.08 -7.28 -3.30
N THR A 68 37.70 -6.89 -2.18
CA THR A 68 37.06 -6.92 -0.84
C THR A 68 36.25 -5.66 -0.54
N ALA A 69 36.35 -4.61 -1.39
CA ALA A 69 35.47 -3.44 -1.34
C ALA A 69 34.11 -3.69 -2.03
N THR A 70 33.82 -4.92 -2.48
CA THR A 70 32.56 -5.26 -3.09
C THR A 70 31.72 -6.14 -2.18
N SER A 71 30.61 -5.58 -1.76
CA SER A 71 29.39 -6.17 -1.23
C SER A 71 29.25 -6.34 0.29
N ALA A 72 29.55 -5.31 1.06
CA ALA A 72 28.51 -4.88 1.99
C ALA A 72 27.61 -3.95 1.15
N SER A 73 26.41 -4.37 0.79
CA SER A 73 25.40 -3.47 0.19
C SER A 73 25.33 -2.26 1.13
N ALA A 74 25.82 -1.11 0.67
CA ALA A 74 25.77 0.09 1.50
C ALA A 74 24.29 0.28 1.87
N LYS A 75 24.02 0.44 3.17
CA LYS A 75 22.66 0.72 3.64
C LYS A 75 22.10 1.89 2.84
N TYR A 76 20.84 1.78 2.43
CA TYR A 76 20.20 2.84 1.69
C TYR A 76 20.14 4.14 2.50
N GLU A 77 20.65 5.21 1.93
CA GLU A 77 20.56 6.56 2.49
C GLU A 77 19.67 7.41 1.57
N PRO A 78 18.47 7.84 2.04
CA PRO A 78 17.56 8.62 1.23
C PRO A 78 18.14 10.00 0.89
N THR A 79 17.94 10.45 -0.34
CA THR A 79 18.31 11.80 -0.77
C THR A 79 17.42 12.86 -0.11
N GLU A 80 17.84 14.13 -0.15
CA GLU A 80 17.00 15.25 0.32
C GLU A 80 15.65 15.30 -0.42
N ASP A 81 15.63 15.03 -1.72
CA ASP A 81 14.40 14.97 -2.52
C ASP A 81 13.48 13.85 -2.04
N ASN A 82 14.04 12.68 -1.68
CA ASN A 82 13.27 11.57 -1.12
C ASN A 82 12.73 11.92 0.27
N LEU A 83 13.55 12.50 1.15
CA LEU A 83 13.11 12.94 2.48
C LEU A 83 11.97 13.96 2.39
N GLN A 84 12.06 14.92 1.46
CA GLN A 84 11.01 15.88 1.20
C GLN A 84 9.73 15.16 0.69
N ALA A 85 9.85 14.22 -0.25
CA ALA A 85 8.73 13.44 -0.76
C ALA A 85 8.05 12.62 0.34
N ARG A 86 8.82 11.98 1.24
CA ARG A 86 8.28 11.29 2.42
C ARG A 86 7.46 12.22 3.32
N LYS A 87 7.93 13.46 3.51
CA LYS A 87 7.21 14.47 4.29
C LYS A 87 5.91 14.88 3.59
N GLU A 88 5.99 15.19 2.29
CA GLU A 88 4.83 15.55 1.47
C GLU A 88 3.78 14.43 1.48
N PHE A 89 4.20 13.18 1.32
CA PHE A 89 3.30 12.03 1.38
C PHE A 89 2.59 11.92 2.74
N ARG A 90 3.31 12.09 3.86
CA ARG A 90 2.69 12.12 5.19
C ARG A 90 1.63 13.21 5.35
N ASP A 91 1.78 14.32 4.63
CA ASP A 91 0.87 15.46 4.71
C ASP A 91 -0.38 15.30 3.84
N MET A 92 -0.41 14.33 2.93
CA MET A 92 -1.53 14.09 2.01
C MET A 92 -2.79 13.53 2.69
N GLY A 93 -2.65 12.65 3.66
CA GLY A 93 -3.72 12.08 4.48
C GLY A 93 -4.69 11.14 3.75
N PHE A 94 -5.02 11.38 2.47
CA PHE A 94 -6.03 10.63 1.73
C PHE A 94 -5.67 10.46 0.25
N GLY A 95 -5.82 9.23 -0.27
CA GLY A 95 -5.69 8.85 -1.66
C GLY A 95 -6.75 7.85 -2.11
N VAL A 96 -6.85 7.63 -3.42
CA VAL A 96 -7.74 6.64 -4.02
C VAL A 96 -6.94 5.61 -4.79
N PHE A 97 -7.21 4.34 -4.53
CA PHE A 97 -6.67 3.20 -5.24
C PHE A 97 -7.63 2.79 -6.36
N LEU A 98 -7.09 2.44 -7.51
CA LEU A 98 -7.85 1.99 -8.66
C LEU A 98 -7.33 0.61 -9.10
N HIS A 99 -8.07 -0.45 -8.73
CA HIS A 99 -7.76 -1.81 -9.19
C HIS A 99 -8.49 -2.10 -10.49
N TRP A 100 -7.77 -2.01 -11.61
CA TRP A 100 -8.35 -2.19 -12.94
C TRP A 100 -7.44 -2.99 -13.86
N GLY A 101 -8.03 -3.96 -14.55
CA GLY A 101 -7.35 -4.90 -15.47
C GLY A 101 -8.37 -5.74 -16.21
N LEU A 102 -7.92 -6.76 -16.93
CA LEU A 102 -8.79 -7.68 -17.67
C LEU A 102 -9.78 -8.41 -16.75
N TYR A 103 -9.44 -8.62 -15.49
CA TYR A 103 -10.33 -9.22 -14.49
C TYR A 103 -11.67 -8.47 -14.34
N SER A 104 -11.71 -7.18 -14.64
CA SER A 104 -12.94 -6.40 -14.59
C SER A 104 -14.00 -6.93 -15.57
N MET A 105 -13.59 -7.48 -16.72
CA MET A 105 -14.50 -8.07 -17.71
C MET A 105 -15.27 -9.27 -17.19
N LEU A 106 -14.66 -10.04 -16.28
CA LEU A 106 -15.31 -11.20 -15.66
C LEU A 106 -16.17 -10.81 -14.46
N ALA A 107 -16.05 -9.58 -14.00
CA ALA A 107 -16.85 -8.97 -12.94
C ALA A 107 -16.95 -9.84 -11.66
N THR A 108 -15.86 -10.54 -11.29
CA THR A 108 -15.81 -11.44 -10.13
C THR A 108 -14.61 -11.16 -9.21
N GLY A 109 -13.93 -10.03 -9.40
CA GLY A 109 -12.78 -9.58 -8.63
C GLY A 109 -11.44 -9.90 -9.30
N GLU A 110 -10.39 -9.35 -8.77
CA GLU A 110 -9.03 -9.35 -9.34
C GLU A 110 -8.34 -10.72 -9.28
N TRP A 111 -8.73 -11.58 -8.35
CA TRP A 111 -8.19 -12.94 -8.20
C TRP A 111 -8.90 -14.00 -9.05
N THR A 112 -9.75 -13.58 -9.97
CA THR A 112 -10.61 -14.49 -10.73
C THR A 112 -9.82 -15.54 -11.52
N MET A 113 -8.68 -15.17 -12.11
CA MET A 113 -7.84 -16.05 -12.90
C MET A 113 -7.38 -17.27 -12.09
N THR A 114 -6.81 -17.06 -10.91
CA THR A 114 -6.31 -18.13 -10.05
C THR A 114 -7.43 -18.83 -9.27
N ASN A 115 -8.42 -18.08 -8.74
CA ASN A 115 -9.51 -18.68 -7.96
C ASN A 115 -10.40 -19.64 -8.76
N LYS A 116 -10.50 -19.44 -10.07
CA LYS A 116 -11.28 -20.29 -10.98
C LYS A 116 -10.39 -21.21 -11.82
N ASN A 117 -9.08 -21.23 -11.59
CA ASN A 117 -8.11 -22.01 -12.34
C ASN A 117 -8.28 -21.80 -13.87
N LEU A 118 -8.46 -20.54 -14.27
CA LEU A 118 -8.60 -20.21 -15.69
C LEU A 118 -7.26 -20.39 -16.40
N ASN A 119 -7.27 -21.13 -17.50
CA ASN A 119 -6.06 -21.31 -18.29
C ASN A 119 -5.53 -19.96 -18.78
N TYR A 120 -4.23 -19.70 -18.63
CA TYR A 120 -3.63 -18.40 -18.93
C TYR A 120 -3.75 -18.01 -20.41
N HIS A 121 -3.70 -18.96 -21.35
CA HIS A 121 -3.94 -18.71 -22.77
C HIS A 121 -5.41 -18.44 -23.09
N GLU A 122 -6.35 -19.03 -22.35
CA GLU A 122 -7.76 -18.71 -22.51
C GLU A 122 -8.07 -17.34 -21.88
N TYR A 123 -7.45 -17.05 -20.75
CA TYR A 123 -7.63 -15.77 -20.06
C TYR A 123 -7.08 -14.59 -20.90
N GLU A 124 -5.92 -14.73 -21.54
CA GLU A 124 -5.36 -13.66 -22.37
C GLU A 124 -6.27 -13.24 -23.53
N LYS A 125 -7.16 -14.15 -24.00
CA LYS A 125 -8.13 -13.84 -25.06
C LYS A 125 -9.11 -12.75 -24.66
N LEU A 126 -9.33 -12.51 -23.36
CA LEU A 126 -10.14 -11.39 -22.85
C LEU A 126 -9.64 -10.05 -23.41
N ALA A 127 -8.33 -9.90 -23.61
CA ALA A 127 -7.77 -8.68 -24.18
C ALA A 127 -8.36 -8.34 -25.55
N LYS A 128 -8.78 -9.34 -26.36
CA LYS A 128 -9.40 -9.12 -27.68
C LYS A 128 -10.79 -8.49 -27.61
N GLY A 129 -11.44 -8.56 -26.45
CA GLY A 129 -12.75 -7.94 -26.20
C GLY A 129 -12.68 -6.74 -25.25
N PHE A 130 -11.50 -6.42 -24.70
CA PHE A 130 -11.38 -5.30 -23.76
C PHE A 130 -11.37 -3.97 -24.50
N TYR A 131 -12.49 -3.27 -24.40
CA TYR A 131 -12.74 -1.98 -25.07
C TYR A 131 -13.47 -1.02 -24.12
N PRO A 132 -12.77 -0.39 -23.16
CA PRO A 132 -13.36 0.50 -22.18
C PRO A 132 -13.74 1.86 -22.79
N ALA A 133 -14.80 1.87 -23.61
CA ALA A 133 -15.22 3.03 -24.40
C ALA A 133 -15.52 4.28 -23.59
N GLU A 134 -16.01 4.10 -22.35
CA GLU A 134 -16.42 5.18 -21.45
C GLU A 134 -15.25 5.72 -20.58
N PHE A 135 -14.03 5.21 -20.75
CA PHE A 135 -12.89 5.70 -20.01
C PHE A 135 -12.58 7.17 -20.31
N ASP A 136 -12.63 7.98 -19.27
CA ASP A 136 -12.34 9.41 -19.31
C ASP A 136 -11.49 9.79 -18.09
N ALA A 137 -10.19 9.98 -18.31
CA ALA A 137 -9.22 10.31 -17.26
C ALA A 137 -9.59 11.63 -16.54
N ALA A 138 -10.13 12.62 -17.27
CA ALA A 138 -10.51 13.90 -16.68
C ALA A 138 -11.67 13.76 -15.70
N LYS A 139 -12.68 12.95 -16.05
CA LYS A 139 -13.78 12.64 -15.13
C LYS A 139 -13.31 11.89 -13.90
N TRP A 140 -12.44 10.88 -14.07
CA TRP A 140 -11.90 10.11 -12.95
C TRP A 140 -11.13 11.01 -11.98
N VAL A 141 -10.14 11.73 -12.48
CA VAL A 141 -9.29 12.59 -11.66
C VAL A 141 -10.11 13.70 -10.99
N SER A 142 -11.08 14.30 -11.70
CA SER A 142 -11.93 15.34 -11.13
C SER A 142 -12.81 14.82 -9.99
N ALA A 143 -13.44 13.64 -10.14
CA ALA A 143 -14.25 13.03 -9.09
C ALA A 143 -13.40 12.67 -7.86
N ILE A 144 -12.21 12.11 -8.09
CA ILE A 144 -11.27 11.75 -7.02
C ILE A 144 -10.75 13.01 -6.31
N LYS A 145 -10.35 14.03 -7.04
CA LYS A 145 -9.92 15.31 -6.48
C LYS A 145 -11.02 15.98 -5.64
N ALA A 146 -12.26 15.94 -6.13
CA ALA A 146 -13.41 16.50 -5.44
C ALA A 146 -13.69 15.80 -4.10
N SER A 147 -13.31 14.54 -3.94
CA SER A 147 -13.40 13.80 -2.67
C SER A 147 -12.45 14.31 -1.58
N GLY A 148 -11.47 15.16 -1.95
CA GLY A 148 -10.39 15.60 -1.08
C GLY A 148 -9.13 14.74 -1.16
N ALA A 149 -9.10 13.68 -1.98
CA ALA A 149 -7.91 12.88 -2.19
C ALA A 149 -6.77 13.72 -2.81
N LYS A 150 -5.54 13.43 -2.42
CA LYS A 150 -4.32 14.11 -2.87
C LYS A 150 -3.49 13.27 -3.82
N TYR A 151 -3.74 11.97 -3.90
CA TYR A 151 -3.05 11.06 -4.80
C TYR A 151 -3.97 9.95 -5.29
N ILE A 152 -3.58 9.38 -6.42
CA ILE A 152 -4.18 8.18 -7.01
C ILE A 152 -3.09 7.11 -7.04
N CYS A 153 -3.39 5.88 -6.62
CA CYS A 153 -2.59 4.71 -6.90
C CYS A 153 -3.31 3.85 -7.94
N PHE A 154 -2.66 3.57 -9.08
CA PHE A 154 -3.26 2.85 -10.20
C PHE A 154 -2.54 1.52 -10.44
N THR A 155 -3.29 0.42 -10.63
CA THR A 155 -2.72 -0.89 -10.98
C THR A 155 -2.20 -0.87 -12.41
N THR A 156 -0.91 -0.57 -12.60
CA THR A 156 -0.29 -0.59 -13.92
C THR A 156 -0.13 -2.01 -14.46
N ARG A 157 0.10 -2.97 -13.57
CA ARG A 157 0.14 -4.40 -13.88
C ARG A 157 -0.15 -5.18 -12.60
N HIS A 158 -1.28 -5.90 -12.58
CA HIS A 158 -1.68 -6.77 -11.47
C HIS A 158 -1.18 -8.21 -11.71
N HIS A 159 -1.44 -9.13 -10.80
CA HIS A 159 -0.98 -10.53 -10.81
C HIS A 159 -1.31 -11.30 -12.09
N GLU A 160 -2.35 -10.91 -12.81
CA GLU A 160 -2.73 -11.51 -14.11
C GLU A 160 -1.76 -11.21 -15.25
N GLY A 161 -0.76 -10.35 -15.01
CA GLY A 161 0.32 -10.04 -15.96
C GLY A 161 -0.05 -9.06 -17.07
N PHE A 162 -1.30 -8.57 -17.15
CA PHE A 162 -1.73 -7.61 -18.17
C PHE A 162 -1.28 -6.20 -17.81
N SER A 163 -0.59 -5.54 -18.77
CA SER A 163 -0.09 -4.18 -18.58
C SER A 163 -1.13 -3.15 -19.05
N MET A 164 -1.60 -2.30 -18.12
CA MET A 164 -2.56 -1.22 -18.40
C MET A 164 -1.89 0.03 -18.99
N PHE A 165 -0.71 -0.12 -19.57
CA PHE A 165 0.10 0.92 -20.19
C PHE A 165 0.83 0.39 -21.43
N LYS A 166 1.27 1.30 -22.29
CA LYS A 166 2.08 0.95 -23.46
C LYS A 166 3.47 0.49 -23.01
N THR A 167 3.82 -0.75 -23.29
CA THR A 167 5.15 -1.30 -23.06
C THR A 167 5.68 -1.99 -24.31
N LYS A 168 6.97 -1.84 -24.60
CA LYS A 168 7.64 -2.54 -25.73
C LYS A 168 8.12 -3.95 -25.33
N TYR A 169 7.99 -4.30 -24.03
CA TYR A 169 8.50 -5.57 -23.50
C TYR A 169 7.46 -6.69 -23.46
N SER A 170 6.20 -6.39 -23.79
CA SER A 170 5.12 -7.36 -23.87
C SER A 170 4.00 -6.83 -24.77
N ASN A 171 3.48 -7.67 -25.67
CA ASN A 171 2.27 -7.35 -26.43
C ASN A 171 0.98 -7.58 -25.60
N TYR A 172 1.10 -8.19 -24.42
CA TYR A 172 0.00 -8.37 -23.47
C TYR A 172 -0.21 -7.07 -22.68
N ASN A 173 -0.64 -6.03 -23.41
CA ASN A 173 -0.86 -4.69 -22.88
C ASN A 173 -2.09 -4.03 -23.52
N ILE A 174 -2.59 -2.98 -22.87
CA ILE A 174 -3.83 -2.28 -23.27
C ILE A 174 -3.76 -1.70 -24.70
N VAL A 175 -2.60 -1.28 -25.17
CA VAL A 175 -2.45 -0.66 -26.48
C VAL A 175 -2.29 -1.70 -27.60
N ASP A 176 -1.39 -2.66 -27.42
CA ASP A 176 -1.08 -3.63 -28.48
C ASP A 176 -2.02 -4.84 -28.46
N GLY A 177 -2.39 -5.30 -27.26
CA GLY A 177 -3.19 -6.50 -27.04
C GLY A 177 -4.69 -6.33 -27.27
N THR A 178 -5.22 -5.10 -27.21
CA THR A 178 -6.65 -4.84 -27.27
C THR A 178 -7.07 -4.06 -28.51
N PRO A 179 -8.36 -4.04 -28.86
CA PRO A 179 -8.88 -3.15 -29.90
C PRO A 179 -8.95 -1.68 -29.47
N PHE A 180 -8.83 -1.37 -28.18
CA PHE A 180 -8.96 -0.02 -27.62
C PHE A 180 -7.85 0.94 -28.06
N LYS A 181 -6.61 0.48 -28.17
CA LYS A 181 -5.48 1.20 -28.75
C LYS A 181 -5.08 2.53 -28.06
N ARG A 182 -5.62 2.83 -26.89
CA ARG A 182 -5.24 4.02 -26.10
C ARG A 182 -4.38 3.61 -24.92
N ASP A 183 -3.42 4.48 -24.54
CA ASP A 183 -2.60 4.30 -23.35
C ASP A 183 -3.28 4.94 -22.16
N ILE A 184 -4.02 4.12 -21.40
CA ILE A 184 -4.80 4.55 -20.22
C ILE A 184 -3.91 5.24 -19.20
N LEU A 185 -2.73 4.66 -18.93
CA LEU A 185 -1.82 5.25 -17.95
C LEU A 185 -1.30 6.62 -18.41
N LYS A 186 -1.03 6.79 -19.71
CA LYS A 186 -0.58 8.09 -20.23
C LYS A 186 -1.65 9.16 -20.04
N GLU A 187 -2.88 8.85 -20.39
CA GLU A 187 -4.00 9.78 -20.22
C GLU A 187 -4.25 10.11 -18.74
N LEU A 188 -4.20 9.10 -17.88
CA LEU A 188 -4.37 9.30 -16.43
C LEU A 188 -3.21 10.13 -15.84
N ALA A 189 -1.97 9.86 -16.25
CA ALA A 189 -0.80 10.60 -15.77
C ALA A 189 -0.84 12.08 -16.18
N ASP A 190 -1.14 12.35 -17.46
CA ASP A 190 -1.26 13.71 -17.97
C ASP A 190 -2.34 14.48 -17.21
N GLU A 191 -3.47 13.83 -16.94
CA GLU A 191 -4.57 14.45 -16.23
C GLU A 191 -4.28 14.66 -14.74
N CYS A 192 -3.62 13.71 -14.08
CA CYS A 192 -3.15 13.86 -12.71
C CYS A 192 -2.22 15.06 -12.58
N HIS A 193 -1.24 15.18 -13.48
CA HIS A 193 -0.30 16.30 -13.49
C HIS A 193 -1.01 17.63 -13.75
N ARG A 194 -1.94 17.66 -14.72
CA ARG A 194 -2.73 18.87 -15.04
C ARG A 194 -3.58 19.34 -13.86
N GLN A 195 -4.16 18.41 -13.10
CA GLN A 195 -5.01 18.73 -11.96
C GLN A 195 -4.27 18.87 -10.63
N GLY A 196 -2.97 18.54 -10.58
CA GLY A 196 -2.14 18.62 -9.37
C GLY A 196 -2.47 17.52 -8.36
N ILE A 197 -2.79 16.32 -8.84
CA ILE A 197 -2.94 15.09 -8.06
C ILE A 197 -1.68 14.26 -8.23
N ALA A 198 -1.09 13.76 -7.13
CA ALA A 198 0.07 12.88 -7.23
C ALA A 198 -0.35 11.50 -7.79
N LEU A 199 0.48 10.93 -8.67
CA LEU A 199 0.25 9.62 -9.25
C LEU A 199 1.22 8.61 -8.65
N HIS A 200 0.68 7.55 -8.05
CA HIS A 200 1.39 6.37 -7.58
C HIS A 200 1.05 5.19 -8.48
N LEU A 201 1.99 4.28 -8.67
CA LEU A 201 1.84 3.14 -9.56
C LEU A 201 1.97 1.83 -8.78
N TYR A 202 0.88 1.08 -8.72
CA TYR A 202 0.96 -0.30 -8.24
C TYR A 202 1.60 -1.18 -9.33
N TYR A 203 2.51 -2.04 -8.91
CA TYR A 203 3.16 -3.01 -9.78
C TYR A 203 3.34 -4.35 -9.06
N SER A 204 2.81 -5.43 -9.63
CA SER A 204 2.94 -6.78 -9.08
C SER A 204 4.31 -7.39 -9.33
N HIS A 205 4.94 -7.89 -8.27
CA HIS A 205 6.14 -8.74 -8.37
C HIS A 205 5.81 -10.14 -8.90
N LEU A 206 4.65 -10.69 -8.55
CA LEU A 206 4.22 -11.99 -9.04
C LEU A 206 3.47 -11.90 -10.37
N ASP A 207 3.45 -13.00 -11.13
CA ASP A 207 2.81 -13.06 -12.44
C ASP A 207 2.20 -14.44 -12.71
N TRP A 208 0.89 -14.46 -13.00
CA TRP A 208 0.19 -15.70 -13.34
C TRP A 208 0.18 -16.01 -14.84
N TYR A 209 0.72 -15.11 -15.67
CA TYR A 209 0.73 -15.24 -17.13
C TYR A 209 2.11 -15.61 -17.66
N ARG A 210 3.17 -14.95 -17.23
CA ARG A 210 4.52 -15.15 -17.81
C ARG A 210 5.13 -16.47 -17.39
N GLU A 211 5.64 -17.21 -18.39
CA GLU A 211 6.26 -18.54 -18.19
C GLU A 211 7.62 -18.47 -17.51
N ASP A 212 8.33 -17.34 -17.62
CA ASP A 212 9.62 -17.14 -16.96
C ASP A 212 9.49 -16.76 -15.45
N TYR A 213 8.29 -16.38 -14.99
CA TYR A 213 8.06 -16.22 -13.55
C TYR A 213 8.03 -17.59 -12.84
N PRO A 214 8.92 -17.86 -11.85
CA PRO A 214 8.90 -19.12 -11.11
C PRO A 214 7.58 -19.33 -10.36
N TRP A 215 7.18 -20.58 -10.18
CA TRP A 215 5.97 -20.89 -9.41
C TRP A 215 6.13 -20.59 -7.93
N GLY A 216 5.33 -19.64 -7.45
CA GLY A 216 5.14 -19.37 -6.04
C GLY A 216 3.99 -20.16 -5.42
N ARG A 217 3.31 -19.53 -4.46
CA ARG A 217 2.14 -20.09 -3.77
C ARG A 217 0.88 -20.07 -4.63
N THR A 218 0.77 -19.10 -5.55
CA THR A 218 -0.44 -18.79 -6.29
C THR A 218 -0.29 -19.06 -7.80
N GLY A 219 -1.40 -19.03 -8.53
CA GLY A 219 -1.40 -19.19 -9.98
C GLY A 219 -1.09 -20.62 -10.50
N ARG A 220 -0.96 -21.61 -9.62
CA ARG A 220 -0.59 -23.00 -10.01
C ARG A 220 -1.66 -23.67 -10.86
N GLY A 221 -2.93 -23.31 -10.69
CA GLY A 221 -4.05 -23.86 -11.45
C GLY A 221 -4.29 -23.22 -12.82
N THR A 222 -3.49 -22.22 -13.23
CA THR A 222 -3.70 -21.48 -14.48
C THR A 222 -3.21 -22.23 -15.74
N GLY A 223 -2.62 -23.40 -15.58
CA GLY A 223 -2.06 -24.18 -16.71
C GLY A 223 -0.75 -23.62 -17.25
N ARG A 224 -0.18 -22.60 -16.64
CA ARG A 224 1.17 -22.11 -16.95
C ARG A 224 2.18 -23.23 -16.69
N PRO A 225 3.22 -23.40 -17.52
CA PRO A 225 4.22 -24.45 -17.31
C PRO A 225 4.81 -24.38 -15.89
N SER A 226 4.90 -25.53 -15.22
CA SER A 226 5.48 -25.66 -13.88
C SER A 226 7.00 -25.61 -13.88
N ALA A 227 7.60 -25.43 -15.04
CA ALA A 227 9.02 -25.32 -15.19
C ALA A 227 9.61 -24.32 -14.20
N LYS A 228 10.89 -24.45 -13.93
CA LYS A 228 11.63 -23.65 -12.92
C LYS A 228 11.54 -22.14 -13.11
N GLY A 229 10.92 -21.67 -14.20
CA GLY A 229 10.95 -20.29 -14.63
C GLY A 229 12.38 -19.85 -14.99
N ASP A 230 12.50 -18.61 -15.40
CA ASP A 230 13.80 -17.95 -15.54
C ASP A 230 13.71 -16.63 -14.79
N TRP A 231 14.06 -16.67 -13.49
CA TRP A 231 13.97 -15.48 -12.64
C TRP A 231 14.79 -14.31 -13.20
N LYS A 232 15.95 -14.57 -13.80
CA LYS A 232 16.78 -13.52 -14.40
C LYS A 232 16.07 -12.83 -15.55
N SER A 233 15.41 -13.60 -16.42
CA SER A 233 14.59 -13.07 -17.53
C SER A 233 13.43 -12.26 -16.99
N TYR A 234 12.68 -12.81 -16.04
CA TYR A 234 11.53 -12.13 -15.46
C TYR A 234 11.93 -10.85 -14.71
N TYR A 235 12.98 -10.91 -13.90
CA TYR A 235 13.50 -9.74 -13.18
C TYR A 235 13.94 -8.62 -14.13
N GLN A 236 14.62 -8.97 -15.22
CA GLN A 236 14.98 -7.99 -16.26
C GLN A 236 13.74 -7.40 -16.94
N PHE A 237 12.71 -8.21 -17.19
CA PHE A 237 11.44 -7.74 -17.73
C PHE A 237 10.78 -6.72 -16.80
N MET A 238 10.70 -7.01 -15.50
CA MET A 238 10.14 -6.07 -14.52
C MET A 238 10.92 -4.74 -14.51
N ASN A 239 12.24 -4.81 -14.43
CA ASN A 239 13.10 -3.61 -14.39
C ASN A 239 13.01 -2.78 -15.67
N ASN A 240 12.85 -3.43 -16.80
CA ASN A 240 12.60 -2.75 -18.07
C ASN A 240 11.25 -2.01 -18.07
N GLN A 241 10.18 -2.64 -17.58
CA GLN A 241 8.87 -1.99 -17.45
C GLN A 241 8.90 -0.85 -16.41
N LEU A 242 9.55 -1.04 -15.26
CA LEU A 242 9.74 0.01 -14.26
C LEU A 242 10.51 1.21 -14.84
N THR A 243 11.51 0.96 -15.68
CA THR A 243 12.21 2.03 -16.39
C THR A 243 11.26 2.79 -17.32
N GLU A 244 10.41 2.11 -18.09
CA GLU A 244 9.39 2.77 -18.93
C GLU A 244 8.42 3.60 -18.08
N LEU A 245 7.92 3.04 -16.97
CA LEU A 245 6.99 3.72 -16.08
C LEU A 245 7.60 5.00 -15.47
N LEU A 246 8.87 4.96 -15.12
CA LEU A 246 9.56 6.09 -14.48
C LEU A 246 10.16 7.10 -15.48
N THR A 247 10.17 6.80 -16.78
CA THR A 247 10.73 7.71 -17.79
C THR A 247 9.71 8.29 -18.77
N ASN A 248 8.56 7.60 -18.99
CA ASN A 248 7.62 7.97 -20.04
C ASN A 248 6.34 8.67 -19.52
N TYR A 249 6.07 8.63 -18.21
CA TYR A 249 4.80 9.06 -17.63
C TYR A 249 4.94 10.27 -16.71
N GLY A 250 6.07 11.01 -16.80
CA GLY A 250 6.34 12.20 -16.01
C GLY A 250 6.69 11.89 -14.56
N LYS A 251 6.38 12.79 -13.63
CA LYS A 251 6.68 12.63 -12.20
C LYS A 251 5.78 11.54 -11.60
N ILE A 252 6.40 10.51 -11.04
CA ILE A 252 5.72 9.44 -10.29
C ILE A 252 5.99 9.65 -8.80
N GLY A 253 4.92 9.65 -8.00
CA GLY A 253 5.01 9.87 -6.56
C GLY A 253 5.49 8.65 -5.79
N ALA A 254 5.06 7.45 -6.20
CA ALA A 254 5.51 6.20 -5.60
C ALA A 254 5.36 5.01 -6.55
N ILE A 255 6.19 3.98 -6.35
CA ILE A 255 5.93 2.62 -6.80
C ILE A 255 5.39 1.83 -5.60
N TRP A 256 4.24 1.23 -5.76
CA TRP A 256 3.53 0.41 -4.78
C TRP A 256 3.63 -1.05 -5.21
N PHE A 257 4.55 -1.80 -4.61
CA PHE A 257 4.76 -3.21 -4.93
C PHE A 257 3.82 -4.12 -4.15
N ASP A 258 3.53 -5.27 -4.77
CA ASP A 258 2.77 -6.37 -4.17
C ASP A 258 3.26 -7.72 -4.71
N GLY A 259 2.94 -8.81 -3.99
CA GLY A 259 3.22 -10.16 -4.44
C GLY A 259 4.51 -10.78 -3.89
N TRP A 260 5.33 -10.04 -3.12
CA TRP A 260 6.51 -10.60 -2.47
C TRP A 260 6.19 -11.87 -1.65
N TRP A 261 5.06 -11.89 -1.01
CA TRP A 261 4.56 -13.00 -0.18
C TRP A 261 4.35 -14.31 -0.96
N ASP A 262 4.38 -14.30 -2.30
CA ASP A 262 4.18 -15.51 -3.12
C ASP A 262 5.32 -16.52 -2.97
N HIS A 263 6.55 -16.06 -2.64
CA HIS A 263 7.72 -16.91 -2.36
C HIS A 263 8.21 -16.83 -0.90
N LYS A 264 7.42 -16.25 0.02
CA LYS A 264 7.86 -16.04 1.42
C LYS A 264 8.25 -17.31 2.17
N GLU A 265 7.81 -18.48 1.70
CA GLU A 265 8.09 -19.79 2.31
C GLU A 265 9.38 -20.42 1.75
N ASP A 266 9.95 -19.85 0.68
CA ASP A 266 11.24 -20.27 0.12
C ASP A 266 12.34 -19.32 0.60
N PRO A 267 13.13 -19.70 1.63
CA PRO A 267 14.18 -18.85 2.18
C PRO A 267 15.35 -18.63 1.22
N ASN A 268 15.43 -19.39 0.12
CA ASN A 268 16.47 -19.28 -0.89
C ASN A 268 16.04 -18.41 -2.08
N PHE A 269 14.78 -17.98 -2.13
CA PHE A 269 14.32 -17.14 -3.21
C PHE A 269 14.72 -15.68 -2.95
N ASP A 270 15.67 -15.19 -3.76
CA ASP A 270 16.13 -13.81 -3.70
C ASP A 270 15.36 -12.94 -4.69
N TRP A 271 14.54 -12.03 -4.18
CA TRP A 271 13.79 -11.04 -4.95
C TRP A 271 14.67 -9.95 -5.57
N GLN A 272 15.91 -9.82 -5.15
CA GLN A 272 16.84 -8.77 -5.59
C GLN A 272 16.25 -7.35 -5.40
N LEU A 273 15.55 -7.14 -4.28
CA LEU A 273 14.86 -5.88 -3.99
C LEU A 273 15.81 -4.68 -3.88
N PRO A 274 16.99 -4.77 -3.25
CA PRO A 274 17.91 -3.64 -3.14
C PRO A 274 18.29 -3.04 -4.49
N GLU A 275 18.58 -3.87 -5.48
CA GLU A 275 18.94 -3.43 -6.84
C GLU A 275 17.74 -2.82 -7.56
N GLN A 276 16.54 -3.38 -7.38
CA GLN A 276 15.31 -2.85 -7.97
C GLN A 276 14.92 -1.50 -7.34
N TYR A 277 15.04 -1.36 -6.03
CA TYR A 277 14.77 -0.10 -5.33
C TYR A 277 15.81 0.97 -5.73
N ALA A 278 17.08 0.58 -5.86
CA ALA A 278 18.12 1.48 -6.34
C ALA A 278 17.88 1.96 -7.78
N LEU A 279 17.34 1.11 -8.66
CA LEU A 279 16.92 1.50 -10.01
C LEU A 279 15.84 2.59 -9.95
N ILE A 280 14.83 2.43 -9.10
CA ILE A 280 13.72 3.40 -8.95
C ILE A 280 14.27 4.74 -8.45
N HIS A 281 15.02 4.74 -7.36
CA HIS A 281 15.61 5.94 -6.78
C HIS A 281 16.63 6.61 -7.72
N GLY A 282 17.35 5.81 -8.53
CA GLY A 282 18.26 6.34 -9.55
C GLY A 282 17.56 7.05 -10.70
N LEU A 283 16.37 6.58 -11.10
CA LEU A 283 15.56 7.19 -12.17
C LEU A 283 14.78 8.40 -11.68
N GLN A 284 14.15 8.31 -10.51
CA GLN A 284 13.40 9.40 -9.89
C GLN A 284 13.68 9.42 -8.37
N PRO A 285 14.65 10.21 -7.89
CA PRO A 285 15.03 10.23 -6.47
C PRO A 285 13.89 10.55 -5.50
N ALA A 286 12.89 11.32 -5.93
CA ALA A 286 11.70 11.66 -5.15
C ALA A 286 10.57 10.60 -5.23
N CYS A 287 10.71 9.57 -6.06
CA CYS A 287 9.73 8.49 -6.14
C CYS A 287 9.87 7.59 -4.92
N LEU A 288 8.79 7.45 -4.15
CA LEU A 288 8.78 6.61 -2.96
C LEU A 288 8.62 5.13 -3.35
N VAL A 289 9.18 4.25 -2.55
CA VAL A 289 9.01 2.80 -2.67
C VAL A 289 8.23 2.28 -1.48
N GLY A 290 7.11 1.60 -1.75
CA GLY A 290 6.34 0.84 -0.77
C GLY A 290 6.12 -0.58 -1.27
N ASN A 291 6.10 -1.56 -0.36
CA ASN A 291 5.90 -2.95 -0.71
C ASN A 291 4.93 -3.62 0.27
N ASN A 292 3.85 -4.17 -0.26
CA ASN A 292 2.81 -4.87 0.50
C ASN A 292 3.20 -6.32 0.80
N HIS A 293 4.31 -6.49 1.50
CA HIS A 293 4.85 -7.81 1.85
C HIS A 293 4.38 -8.34 3.22
N HIS A 294 3.66 -7.52 4.01
CA HIS A 294 3.09 -7.86 5.33
C HIS A 294 4.15 -8.18 6.41
N VAL A 295 5.34 -7.63 6.26
CA VAL A 295 6.44 -7.71 7.25
C VAL A 295 7.01 -6.31 7.51
N THR A 296 8.01 -6.21 8.38
CA THR A 296 8.74 -4.94 8.63
C THR A 296 9.42 -4.47 7.34
N PRO A 297 9.45 -3.17 7.05
CA PRO A 297 10.06 -2.64 5.83
C PRO A 297 11.48 -3.10 5.60
N PHE A 298 11.81 -3.42 4.36
CA PHE A 298 13.17 -3.71 3.92
C PHE A 298 13.96 -2.43 3.68
N ASP A 299 15.28 -2.57 3.63
CA ASP A 299 16.15 -1.43 3.29
C ASP A 299 15.86 -0.91 1.88
N GLY A 300 15.74 0.40 1.74
CA GLY A 300 15.33 1.05 0.49
C GLY A 300 13.83 1.34 0.37
N GLU A 301 13.00 0.90 1.31
CA GLU A 301 11.59 1.31 1.34
C GLU A 301 11.41 2.68 2.00
N ASP A 302 10.45 3.44 1.49
CA ASP A 302 10.17 4.82 1.88
C ASP A 302 8.87 4.98 2.62
N MET A 303 7.98 3.99 2.53
CA MET A 303 6.69 3.96 3.20
C MET A 303 6.34 2.53 3.61
N GLN A 304 5.57 2.40 4.69
CA GLN A 304 5.07 1.11 5.18
C GLN A 304 3.58 1.00 4.95
N ILE A 305 3.16 -0.16 4.44
CA ILE A 305 1.79 -0.46 4.04
C ILE A 305 1.14 -1.41 5.05
N PHE A 306 -0.13 -1.12 5.37
CA PHE A 306 -1.03 -1.97 6.17
C PHE A 306 -2.27 -2.28 5.33
N GLU A 307 -2.50 -3.55 5.03
CA GLU A 307 -3.64 -3.96 4.21
C GLU A 307 -4.85 -4.29 5.09
N ARG A 308 -5.99 -3.64 4.82
CA ARG A 308 -7.30 -3.84 5.46
C ARG A 308 -7.35 -3.59 6.97
N ASP A 309 -6.25 -3.22 7.57
CA ASP A 309 -6.13 -2.89 8.98
C ASP A 309 -5.44 -1.54 9.17
N LEU A 310 -5.72 -0.90 10.28
CA LEU A 310 -4.98 0.29 10.69
C LEU A 310 -3.66 -0.12 11.37
N PRO A 311 -2.61 0.73 11.36
CA PRO A 311 -1.36 0.43 12.04
C PRO A 311 -1.57 -0.04 13.49
N GLY A 312 -0.99 -1.21 13.84
CA GLY A 312 -1.14 -1.86 15.14
C GLY A 312 -2.43 -2.66 15.33
N GLU A 313 -3.22 -2.85 14.29
CA GLU A 313 -4.33 -3.79 14.24
C GLU A 313 -3.98 -4.96 13.30
N ASN A 314 -4.60 -6.12 13.51
CA ASN A 314 -4.42 -7.29 12.64
C ASN A 314 -5.71 -8.13 12.60
N THR A 315 -6.83 -7.49 12.34
CA THR A 315 -8.15 -8.15 12.28
C THR A 315 -8.35 -8.90 10.97
N ALA A 316 -7.76 -8.40 9.89
CA ALA A 316 -7.72 -9.07 8.58
C ALA A 316 -6.64 -10.16 8.50
N GLY A 317 -5.68 -10.18 9.43
CA GLY A 317 -4.59 -11.14 9.46
C GLY A 317 -3.42 -10.81 8.52
N LEU A 318 -3.40 -9.60 7.96
CA LEU A 318 -2.41 -9.15 6.96
C LEU A 318 -1.49 -8.03 7.49
N SER A 319 -1.69 -7.55 8.72
CA SER A 319 -1.05 -6.33 9.23
C SER A 319 -0.44 -6.52 10.62
N GLY A 320 0.10 -7.73 10.90
CA GLY A 320 0.72 -8.07 12.18
C GLY A 320 2.15 -7.58 12.36
N GLN A 321 2.72 -6.84 11.40
CA GLN A 321 4.08 -6.32 11.44
C GLN A 321 4.23 -5.14 12.41
N ASP A 322 5.43 -4.95 12.95
CA ASP A 322 5.76 -3.80 13.78
C ASP A 322 5.66 -2.48 12.99
N ILE A 323 5.27 -1.43 13.69
CA ILE A 323 5.16 -0.08 13.11
C ILE A 323 6.54 0.56 13.01
N SER A 324 6.96 0.92 11.80
CA SER A 324 8.22 1.60 11.55
C SER A 324 8.12 3.13 11.75
N ARG A 325 9.23 3.84 11.51
CA ARG A 325 9.26 5.31 11.49
C ARG A 325 9.01 5.91 10.10
N LEU A 326 8.85 5.08 9.09
CA LEU A 326 8.52 5.53 7.74
C LEU A 326 7.12 6.17 7.69
N PRO A 327 6.78 6.90 6.64
CA PRO A 327 5.40 7.22 6.33
C PRO A 327 4.53 5.96 6.32
N LEU A 328 3.36 6.03 6.93
CA LEU A 328 2.43 4.90 7.01
C LEU A 328 1.27 5.09 6.05
N GLU A 329 0.84 4.02 5.43
CA GLU A 329 -0.36 3.97 4.62
C GLU A 329 -1.20 2.76 5.02
N THR A 330 -2.51 2.94 5.13
CA THR A 330 -3.46 1.84 5.21
C THR A 330 -4.32 1.83 3.96
N CYS A 331 -4.48 0.66 3.33
CA CYS A 331 -5.37 0.51 2.19
C CYS A 331 -6.60 -0.33 2.54
N GLU A 332 -7.77 0.12 2.07
CA GLU A 332 -9.05 -0.54 2.33
C GLU A 332 -9.96 -0.41 1.11
N THR A 333 -10.90 -1.34 0.94
CA THR A 333 -11.88 -1.33 -0.15
C THR A 333 -13.14 -0.58 0.25
N MET A 334 -13.78 0.13 -0.69
CA MET A 334 -15.10 0.73 -0.47
C MET A 334 -16.19 -0.32 -0.25
N ASN A 335 -16.06 -1.47 -0.88
CA ASN A 335 -16.93 -2.65 -0.78
C ASN A 335 -16.14 -3.84 -0.25
N GLY A 336 -16.28 -5.05 -0.77
CA GLY A 336 -15.58 -6.26 -0.30
C GLY A 336 -14.36 -6.64 -1.13
N MET A 337 -14.30 -6.24 -2.42
CA MET A 337 -13.28 -6.65 -3.38
C MET A 337 -12.41 -5.49 -3.84
N TRP A 338 -11.16 -5.78 -4.26
CA TRP A 338 -10.29 -4.78 -4.85
C TRP A 338 -10.71 -4.47 -6.29
N GLY A 339 -10.76 -5.48 -7.16
CA GLY A 339 -11.26 -5.35 -8.53
C GLY A 339 -12.80 -5.39 -8.61
N TYR A 340 -13.34 -4.92 -9.75
CA TYR A 340 -14.77 -4.90 -9.97
C TYR A 340 -15.42 -6.27 -9.81
N LYS A 341 -16.47 -6.33 -8.99
CA LYS A 341 -17.32 -7.51 -8.80
C LYS A 341 -18.77 -7.09 -8.81
N ILE A 342 -19.52 -7.51 -9.83
CA ILE A 342 -20.89 -7.06 -10.05
C ILE A 342 -21.85 -7.43 -8.90
N THR A 343 -21.58 -8.54 -8.23
CA THR A 343 -22.42 -9.00 -7.10
C THR A 343 -22.04 -8.38 -5.76
N ASP A 344 -20.93 -7.60 -5.70
CA ASP A 344 -20.48 -6.96 -4.47
C ASP A 344 -21.01 -5.52 -4.39
N GLN A 345 -22.25 -5.39 -3.95
CA GLN A 345 -22.93 -4.12 -3.80
C GLN A 345 -22.91 -3.59 -2.36
N ASN A 346 -22.14 -4.23 -1.47
CA ASN A 346 -22.07 -3.85 -0.06
C ASN A 346 -21.06 -2.73 0.18
N TYR A 347 -21.33 -1.56 -0.39
CA TYR A 347 -20.51 -0.37 -0.21
C TYR A 347 -20.63 0.19 1.20
N LYS A 348 -19.50 0.48 1.84
CA LYS A 348 -19.43 1.19 3.11
C LYS A 348 -20.14 2.54 2.98
N ASN A 349 -20.89 2.93 4.01
CA ASN A 349 -21.59 4.21 4.02
C ASN A 349 -20.65 5.37 4.40
N LYS A 350 -21.10 6.62 4.23
CA LYS A 350 -20.37 7.85 4.56
C LYS A 350 -19.73 7.80 5.95
N LYS A 351 -20.52 7.39 6.97
CA LYS A 351 -20.04 7.33 8.35
C LYS A 351 -18.84 6.41 8.47
N THR A 352 -18.92 5.19 7.93
CA THR A 352 -17.84 4.20 7.98
C THR A 352 -16.58 4.71 7.29
N LEU A 353 -16.72 5.28 6.08
CA LEU A 353 -15.58 5.77 5.30
C LEU A 353 -14.88 6.95 5.97
N VAL A 354 -15.65 7.94 6.45
CA VAL A 354 -15.11 9.11 7.16
C VAL A 354 -14.42 8.67 8.46
N GLN A 355 -15.07 7.81 9.24
CA GLN A 355 -14.48 7.34 10.51
C GLN A 355 -13.23 6.51 10.28
N TYR A 356 -13.13 5.75 9.18
CA TYR A 356 -11.91 5.03 8.83
C TYR A 356 -10.76 5.99 8.49
N LEU A 357 -11.02 7.03 7.68
CA LEU A 357 -10.04 8.09 7.38
C LEU A 357 -9.54 8.78 8.64
N VAL A 358 -10.46 9.18 9.52
CA VAL A 358 -10.12 9.85 10.78
C VAL A 358 -9.27 8.96 11.69
N ARG A 359 -9.64 7.68 11.81
CA ARG A 359 -8.86 6.71 12.60
C ARG A 359 -7.48 6.45 12.01
N ALA A 360 -7.36 6.40 10.68
CA ALA A 360 -6.05 6.29 10.00
C ALA A 360 -5.16 7.50 10.32
N ALA A 361 -5.70 8.73 10.19
CA ALA A 361 -4.98 9.95 10.52
C ALA A 361 -4.54 9.98 12.01
N GLY A 362 -5.41 9.54 12.94
CA GLY A 362 -5.08 9.42 14.36
C GLY A 362 -4.02 8.36 14.69
N LYS A 363 -3.65 7.53 13.72
CA LYS A 363 -2.56 6.55 13.79
C LYS A 363 -1.38 6.88 12.87
N ASN A 364 -1.27 8.13 12.41
CA ASN A 364 -0.23 8.63 11.48
C ASN A 364 -0.23 7.97 10.10
N ALA A 365 -1.31 7.35 9.68
CA ALA A 365 -1.40 6.71 8.37
C ALA A 365 -2.23 7.54 7.39
N ASN A 366 -1.81 7.57 6.14
CA ASN A 366 -2.68 7.95 5.04
C ASN A 366 -3.70 6.84 4.78
N LEU A 367 -4.91 7.20 4.39
CA LEU A 367 -5.89 6.24 3.88
C LEU A 367 -5.80 6.18 2.35
N LEU A 368 -5.59 4.99 1.81
CA LEU A 368 -5.71 4.68 0.38
C LEU A 368 -6.99 3.86 0.16
N MET A 369 -8.07 4.53 -0.29
CA MET A 369 -9.41 3.92 -0.43
C MET A 369 -9.60 3.38 -1.84
N ASN A 370 -9.87 2.08 -1.96
CA ASN A 370 -9.95 1.39 -3.24
C ASN A 370 -11.32 1.44 -3.91
N ILE A 371 -11.28 1.61 -5.22
CA ILE A 371 -12.39 1.45 -6.16
C ILE A 371 -11.97 0.49 -7.26
N GLY A 372 -12.83 -0.45 -7.63
CA GLY A 372 -12.66 -1.31 -8.81
C GLY A 372 -13.44 -0.73 -10.00
N PRO A 373 -12.79 -0.09 -11.00
CA PRO A 373 -13.46 0.40 -12.19
C PRO A 373 -14.15 -0.71 -13.00
N GLN A 374 -15.23 -0.36 -13.67
CA GLN A 374 -16.01 -1.25 -14.51
C GLN A 374 -15.30 -1.57 -15.83
N PRO A 375 -15.66 -2.66 -16.52
CA PRO A 375 -14.98 -3.05 -17.77
C PRO A 375 -15.21 -2.06 -18.91
N ASP A 376 -16.26 -1.25 -18.87
CA ASP A 376 -16.54 -0.19 -19.83
C ASP A 376 -15.70 1.08 -19.63
N GLY A 377 -15.01 1.20 -18.50
CA GLY A 377 -14.18 2.36 -18.16
C GLY A 377 -14.85 3.35 -17.20
N ASN A 378 -16.06 3.10 -16.76
CA ASN A 378 -16.70 3.92 -15.73
C ASN A 378 -16.23 3.55 -14.33
N LEU A 379 -16.18 4.52 -13.42
CA LEU A 379 -16.20 4.24 -11.99
C LEU A 379 -17.64 3.86 -11.58
N PRO A 380 -17.82 2.86 -10.69
CA PRO A 380 -19.17 2.54 -10.20
C PRO A 380 -19.87 3.76 -9.61
N GLU A 381 -21.12 4.03 -9.99
CA GLU A 381 -21.88 5.21 -9.55
C GLU A 381 -21.94 5.34 -8.03
N VAL A 382 -22.10 4.22 -7.33
CA VAL A 382 -22.12 4.20 -5.86
C VAL A 382 -20.78 4.67 -5.31
N ALA A 383 -19.65 4.25 -5.91
CA ALA A 383 -18.32 4.68 -5.48
C ALA A 383 -18.12 6.19 -5.71
N VAL A 384 -18.55 6.71 -6.86
CA VAL A 384 -18.53 8.16 -7.16
C VAL A 384 -19.38 8.94 -6.15
N SER A 385 -20.58 8.44 -5.81
CA SER A 385 -21.42 9.04 -4.77
C SER A 385 -20.70 9.06 -3.40
N ARG A 386 -20.06 7.97 -3.00
CA ARG A 386 -19.28 7.91 -1.74
C ARG A 386 -18.09 8.88 -1.74
N LEU A 387 -17.39 9.01 -2.87
CA LEU A 387 -16.33 10.02 -3.02
C LEU A 387 -16.88 11.44 -2.82
N ALA A 388 -18.03 11.75 -3.40
CA ALA A 388 -18.67 13.06 -3.22
C ALA A 388 -19.04 13.31 -1.76
N GLU A 389 -19.62 12.31 -1.07
CA GLU A 389 -19.94 12.40 0.36
C GLU A 389 -18.72 12.61 1.25
N MET A 390 -17.59 11.95 0.93
CA MET A 390 -16.30 12.19 1.60
C MET A 390 -15.81 13.61 1.33
N GLY A 391 -15.94 14.08 0.09
CA GLY A 391 -15.56 15.43 -0.32
C GLY A 391 -16.31 16.51 0.45
N GLU A 392 -17.60 16.35 0.69
CA GLU A 392 -18.38 17.27 1.53
C GLU A 392 -17.81 17.36 2.96
N TRP A 393 -17.46 16.21 3.55
CA TRP A 393 -16.86 16.19 4.88
C TRP A 393 -15.46 16.84 4.86
N MET A 394 -14.63 16.50 3.87
CA MET A 394 -13.28 17.03 3.71
C MET A 394 -13.23 18.54 3.49
N LYS A 395 -14.23 19.14 2.82
CA LYS A 395 -14.32 20.61 2.70
C LYS A 395 -14.43 21.31 4.05
N THR A 396 -15.10 20.68 5.02
CA THR A 396 -15.26 21.23 6.36
C THR A 396 -14.09 20.89 7.27
N TYR A 397 -13.65 19.61 7.24
CA TYR A 397 -12.73 19.07 8.25
C TYR A 397 -11.33 18.75 7.73
N GLY A 398 -11.04 18.98 6.46
CA GLY A 398 -9.75 18.62 5.86
C GLY A 398 -8.54 19.23 6.57
N GLU A 399 -8.69 20.42 7.20
CA GLU A 399 -7.63 21.02 8.03
C GLU A 399 -7.19 20.10 9.18
N THR A 400 -8.09 19.28 9.71
CA THR A 400 -7.83 18.38 10.82
C THR A 400 -7.14 17.07 10.39
N ILE A 401 -6.98 16.87 9.07
CA ILE A 401 -6.34 15.71 8.46
C ILE A 401 -5.04 16.09 7.77
N TYR A 402 -5.10 17.05 6.81
CA TYR A 402 -3.93 17.41 5.99
C TYR A 402 -2.81 18.05 6.80
N GLY A 403 -1.61 17.47 6.70
CA GLY A 403 -0.43 17.93 7.41
C GLY A 403 -0.49 17.71 8.92
N CYS A 404 -1.47 16.95 9.40
CA CYS A 404 -1.55 16.55 10.79
C CYS A 404 -0.70 15.30 11.08
N ARG A 405 -0.48 15.07 12.38
CA ARG A 405 0.08 13.83 12.94
C ARG A 405 -0.88 13.30 14.00
N ALA A 406 -0.70 12.08 14.45
CA ALA A 406 -1.40 11.59 15.63
C ALA A 406 -1.21 12.57 16.79
N GLY A 407 -2.30 12.87 17.49
CA GLY A 407 -2.25 13.77 18.62
C GLY A 407 -1.67 13.14 19.88
N ILE A 408 -1.55 13.95 20.94
CA ILE A 408 -0.97 13.52 22.21
C ILE A 408 -1.83 12.51 22.98
N VAL A 409 -3.10 12.36 22.65
CA VAL A 409 -4.01 11.37 23.24
C VAL A 409 -4.11 10.17 22.32
N ALA A 410 -3.75 9.00 22.85
CA ALA A 410 -3.82 7.75 22.10
C ALA A 410 -5.25 7.45 21.58
N PRO A 411 -5.39 6.67 20.51
CA PRO A 411 -6.70 6.23 20.04
C PRO A 411 -7.52 5.48 21.09
N HIS A 412 -8.83 5.76 21.14
CA HIS A 412 -9.80 5.15 22.04
C HIS A 412 -11.07 4.73 21.28
N ASN A 413 -11.96 3.99 21.95
CA ASN A 413 -13.26 3.63 21.39
C ASN A 413 -14.09 4.85 20.99
N TRP A 414 -14.04 5.94 21.77
CA TRP A 414 -14.74 7.18 21.46
C TRP A 414 -14.20 7.91 20.22
N GLY A 415 -12.93 7.67 19.81
CA GLY A 415 -12.31 8.33 18.66
C GLY A 415 -10.80 8.46 18.78
N VAL A 416 -10.26 9.48 18.15
CA VAL A 416 -8.82 9.74 18.04
C VAL A 416 -8.52 11.23 18.19
N THR A 417 -7.22 11.54 18.28
CA THR A 417 -6.75 12.93 18.17
C THR A 417 -5.77 13.06 17.01
N THR A 418 -5.86 14.20 16.31
CA THR A 418 -4.84 14.65 15.36
C THR A 418 -4.25 15.98 15.81
N GLN A 419 -3.03 16.30 15.38
CA GLN A 419 -2.35 17.50 15.82
C GLN A 419 -1.57 18.19 14.70
N LYS A 420 -1.65 19.51 14.66
CA LYS A 420 -0.85 20.37 13.78
C LYS A 420 -0.32 21.58 14.56
N GLY A 421 0.99 21.61 14.78
CA GLY A 421 1.58 22.62 15.63
C GLY A 421 1.02 22.58 17.06
N ASN A 422 0.50 23.72 17.55
CA ASN A 422 -0.15 23.82 18.86
C ASN A 422 -1.66 23.52 18.86
N LYS A 423 -2.24 23.16 17.72
CA LYS A 423 -3.64 22.76 17.61
C LYS A 423 -3.78 21.25 17.74
N LEU A 424 -4.58 20.81 18.69
CA LEU A 424 -4.98 19.42 18.89
C LEU A 424 -6.45 19.30 18.52
N TYR A 425 -6.77 18.47 17.53
CA TYR A 425 -8.14 18.18 17.12
C TYR A 425 -8.59 16.87 17.76
N VAL A 426 -9.67 16.93 18.53
CA VAL A 426 -10.29 15.77 19.18
C VAL A 426 -11.47 15.33 18.34
N HIS A 427 -11.31 14.21 17.66
CA HIS A 427 -12.32 13.59 16.80
C HIS A 427 -13.15 12.61 17.63
N ILE A 428 -14.37 12.99 17.93
CA ILE A 428 -15.33 12.19 18.72
C ILE A 428 -16.26 11.45 17.76
N LEU A 429 -16.01 10.14 17.61
CA LEU A 429 -16.70 9.27 16.65
C LEU A 429 -17.84 8.46 17.26
N ASP A 430 -17.73 8.12 18.55
CA ASP A 430 -18.77 7.41 19.31
C ASP A 430 -18.62 7.71 20.80
N LEU A 431 -19.42 8.65 21.30
CA LEU A 431 -19.47 9.01 22.71
C LEU A 431 -20.89 8.85 23.23
N LYS A 432 -21.04 8.23 24.41
CA LYS A 432 -22.35 7.98 25.02
C LYS A 432 -22.67 8.95 26.16
N ASP A 433 -21.75 9.86 26.47
CA ASP A 433 -21.85 10.82 27.57
C ASP A 433 -21.57 12.24 27.06
N LYS A 434 -21.88 13.24 27.90
CA LYS A 434 -21.53 14.66 27.67
C LYS A 434 -20.14 15.01 28.18
N GLY A 435 -19.53 14.14 28.97
CA GLY A 435 -18.17 14.28 29.51
C GLY A 435 -17.17 13.41 28.79
N LEU A 436 -16.07 14.00 28.29
CA LEU A 436 -14.99 13.25 27.67
C LEU A 436 -13.68 13.55 28.41
N PHE A 437 -13.15 12.55 29.08
CA PHE A 437 -11.83 12.66 29.70
C PHE A 437 -10.73 12.45 28.64
N LEU A 438 -9.73 13.35 28.65
CA LEU A 438 -8.56 13.31 27.80
C LEU A 438 -7.30 13.29 28.69
N PRO A 439 -6.50 12.19 28.67
CA PRO A 439 -5.25 12.10 29.42
C PRO A 439 -4.16 12.94 28.73
N THR A 440 -4.20 14.24 28.95
CA THR A 440 -3.25 15.19 28.35
C THR A 440 -1.94 15.32 29.12
N GLY A 441 -1.81 14.65 30.27
CA GLY A 441 -0.65 14.71 31.13
C GLY A 441 -0.40 16.17 31.62
N ASN A 442 0.86 16.58 31.56
CA ASN A 442 1.27 17.94 31.98
C ASN A 442 1.04 19.00 30.89
N LYS A 443 0.43 18.66 29.75
CA LYS A 443 0.16 19.65 28.68
C LYS A 443 -0.90 20.64 29.14
N LYS A 444 -0.59 21.92 29.03
CA LYS A 444 -1.52 22.99 29.38
C LYS A 444 -2.38 23.31 28.15
N ILE A 445 -3.69 23.27 28.35
CA ILE A 445 -4.68 23.66 27.35
C ILE A 445 -5.02 25.12 27.57
N LYS A 446 -4.90 25.94 26.52
CA LYS A 446 -5.22 27.37 26.55
C LYS A 446 -6.71 27.59 26.31
N SER A 447 -7.28 26.89 25.35
CA SER A 447 -8.68 27.02 24.97
C SER A 447 -9.21 25.72 24.37
N ALA A 448 -10.53 25.55 24.38
CA ALA A 448 -11.27 24.52 23.67
C ALA A 448 -12.47 25.17 22.97
N VAL A 449 -12.63 24.87 21.68
CA VAL A 449 -13.77 25.32 20.89
C VAL A 449 -14.33 24.18 20.03
N ASP A 450 -15.62 24.20 19.82
CA ASP A 450 -16.24 23.41 18.75
C ASP A 450 -15.65 23.84 17.40
N PHE A 451 -15.15 22.89 16.62
CA PHE A 451 -14.41 23.20 15.40
C PHE A 451 -15.25 23.94 14.36
N VAL A 452 -16.52 23.57 14.21
CA VAL A 452 -17.41 24.15 13.20
C VAL A 452 -18.05 25.43 13.67
N THR A 453 -18.66 25.41 14.87
CA THR A 453 -19.44 26.54 15.38
C THR A 453 -18.57 27.61 16.04
N ARG A 454 -17.30 27.31 16.31
CA ARG A 454 -16.33 28.13 17.07
C ARG A 454 -16.80 28.51 18.47
N ARG A 455 -17.86 27.86 18.97
CA ARG A 455 -18.35 28.09 20.35
C ARG A 455 -17.39 27.49 21.38
N PRO A 456 -17.13 28.19 22.49
CA PRO A 456 -16.30 27.66 23.57
C PRO A 456 -16.86 26.37 24.15
N VAL A 457 -16.00 25.41 24.41
CA VAL A 457 -16.28 24.16 25.12
C VAL A 457 -15.69 24.27 26.53
N LYS A 458 -16.48 23.97 27.56
CA LYS A 458 -16.03 24.00 28.95
C LYS A 458 -15.03 22.86 29.19
N ILE A 459 -13.96 23.21 29.93
CA ILE A 459 -12.92 22.28 30.37
C ILE A 459 -12.91 22.23 31.89
N ALA A 460 -12.90 21.01 32.45
CA ALA A 460 -12.59 20.80 33.86
C ALA A 460 -11.22 20.11 33.97
N LYS A 461 -10.38 20.52 34.91
CA LYS A 461 -9.14 19.80 35.24
C LYS A 461 -9.52 18.50 35.97
N SER A 462 -8.95 17.39 35.54
CA SER A 462 -9.25 16.04 36.05
C SER A 462 -7.97 15.22 36.15
N GLY A 463 -7.44 15.02 37.35
CA GLY A 463 -6.24 14.20 37.56
C GLY A 463 -5.07 14.65 36.68
N ASP A 464 -4.56 13.75 35.84
CA ASP A 464 -3.46 13.93 34.89
C ASP A 464 -3.92 14.40 33.49
N GLY A 465 -5.15 14.94 33.39
CA GLY A 465 -5.72 15.40 32.13
C GLY A 465 -6.79 16.45 32.30
N ILE A 466 -7.66 16.49 31.29
CA ILE A 466 -8.83 17.38 31.27
C ILE A 466 -10.09 16.59 30.94
N THR A 467 -11.25 17.11 31.39
CA THR A 467 -12.55 16.64 30.91
C THR A 467 -13.20 17.73 30.07
N LEU A 468 -13.52 17.42 28.82
CA LEU A 468 -14.39 18.23 27.99
C LEU A 468 -15.84 18.04 28.45
N LEU A 469 -16.54 19.13 28.67
CA LEU A 469 -17.96 19.14 29.08
C LEU A 469 -18.79 19.63 27.87
N LEU A 470 -19.40 18.69 27.16
CA LEU A 470 -20.22 18.96 25.98
C LEU A 470 -21.65 19.35 26.43
N ASN A 471 -22.30 20.19 25.65
CA ASN A 471 -23.70 20.57 25.92
C ASN A 471 -24.69 19.41 25.75
N GLU A 472 -24.37 18.52 24.79
CA GLU A 472 -25.16 17.35 24.44
C GLU A 472 -24.26 16.18 24.04
N VAL A 473 -24.80 14.97 24.01
CA VAL A 473 -24.13 13.80 23.45
C VAL A 473 -24.01 13.98 21.94
N PRO A 474 -22.80 13.87 21.35
CA PRO A 474 -22.62 14.04 19.90
C PRO A 474 -23.42 13.03 19.09
N THR A 475 -24.08 13.49 18.04
CA THR A 475 -24.81 12.67 17.07
C THR A 475 -24.19 12.71 15.66
N GLU A 476 -23.24 13.62 15.45
CA GLU A 476 -22.51 13.77 14.21
C GLU A 476 -21.65 12.51 13.93
N ILE A 477 -21.34 12.26 12.66
CA ILE A 477 -20.45 11.15 12.29
C ILE A 477 -19.01 11.34 12.81
N ASP A 478 -18.64 12.59 13.04
CA ASP A 478 -17.37 13.03 13.64
C ASP A 478 -17.59 14.42 14.26
N LYS A 479 -17.63 14.48 15.57
CA LYS A 479 -17.67 15.75 16.31
C LYS A 479 -16.25 16.19 16.63
N VAL A 480 -15.83 17.32 16.09
CA VAL A 480 -14.45 17.82 16.30
C VAL A 480 -14.41 18.97 17.30
N ILE A 481 -13.55 18.82 18.32
CA ILE A 481 -13.20 19.89 19.25
C ILE A 481 -11.74 20.28 19.00
N GLU A 482 -11.49 21.56 18.73
CA GLU A 482 -10.15 22.12 18.62
C GLU A 482 -9.67 22.58 19.99
N LEU A 483 -8.52 22.05 20.42
CA LEU A 483 -7.81 22.50 21.61
C LEU A 483 -6.56 23.27 21.19
N GLU A 484 -6.32 24.41 21.83
CA GLU A 484 -5.06 25.14 21.70
C GLU A 484 -4.14 24.78 22.86
N LEU A 485 -2.97 24.20 22.55
CA LEU A 485 -1.92 23.87 23.50
C LEU A 485 -1.09 25.13 23.80
N LYS A 486 -0.57 25.24 25.08
CA LYS A 486 0.38 26.29 25.45
C LYS A 486 1.80 25.90 25.15
#